data_3f90e2a1c2cac3ea60b361fb48853f32
#
_entry.id   3f90e2a1c2cac3ea60b361fb48853f32
#
_cell.length_a   1.000
_cell.length_b   1.000
_cell.length_c   1.000
_cell.angle_alpha   90.00
_cell.angle_beta   90.00
_cell.angle_gamma   90.00
#
_symmetry.space_group_name_H-M   'P 1'
#
loop_
_entity.id
_entity.type
_entity.pdbx_description
1 polymer ?
#
loop_
_entity_poly.entity_id
_entity_poly.type
_entity_poly.pdbx_seq_one_letter_code
_entity_poly.pdbx_strand_id
1 'polypeptide(L)'
;MAQPKRILVIKLRHHGDVLLATPVVHALKTRFPDCEIDMLVYRETADIISDNPEIAEIFTIDRSWKKQGLKTQLSEEKKLFSRLKKSGYDWAFNLSDQWRSAILAKFCAQCSVGISHIKRDRFFWRWCHDFLNPEAGRGCHITEYHMNVLPPLIRPEETQPAKVMMAIGEDARSNLQSKLKKQGWNGEDYVLFHPGARWEFKCWEDGKNAAIVQLLLNHGQNVVLTAAPSATEQQMIDAVLERVKIPEGGKLWILSGNLNLRELAAAIDGCKLFIGVDSAPMHIAAALDKPQIALFGPSWLDRWHPYSDNAEVIWAGDFGDLPHPDSINTSDNTRLLKAIPLEAVWNKIAEKLGLNKET
;
A
#
# COMPACT_ATOMS: atom_id res chain seq x y z
N MET A 1 -34.62 -1.43 -4.89
CA MET A 1 -34.09 -0.57 -3.83
C MET A 1 -33.83 0.81 -4.43
N ALA A 2 -34.12 1.90 -3.72
CA ALA A 2 -33.74 3.24 -4.15
C ALA A 2 -32.20 3.30 -4.30
N GLN A 3 -31.72 4.06 -5.29
CA GLN A 3 -30.28 4.25 -5.47
C GLN A 3 -29.72 5.01 -4.25
N PRO A 4 -28.60 4.56 -3.68
CA PRO A 4 -27.97 5.27 -2.56
C PRO A 4 -27.45 6.63 -3.05
N LYS A 5 -27.59 7.65 -2.20
CA LYS A 5 -27.06 9.00 -2.47
C LYS A 5 -25.67 9.18 -1.86
N ARG A 6 -25.44 8.58 -0.70
CA ARG A 6 -24.16 8.68 0.00
C ARG A 6 -23.74 7.38 0.69
N ILE A 7 -22.52 6.96 0.45
CA ILE A 7 -21.94 5.71 0.97
C ILE A 7 -20.68 6.01 1.77
N LEU A 8 -20.51 5.32 2.89
CA LEU A 8 -19.29 5.34 3.69
C LEU A 8 -18.53 4.03 3.55
N VAL A 9 -17.26 4.07 3.17
CA VAL A 9 -16.34 2.92 3.17
C VAL A 9 -15.34 3.08 4.33
N ILE A 10 -15.24 2.10 5.22
CA ILE A 10 -14.41 2.17 6.42
C ILE A 10 -13.24 1.19 6.32
N LYS A 11 -11.99 1.70 6.29
CA LYS A 11 -10.77 0.89 6.29
C LYS A 11 -9.73 1.44 7.27
N LEU A 12 -9.72 0.94 8.50
CA LEU A 12 -8.83 1.37 9.58
C LEU A 12 -7.61 0.42 9.69
N ARG A 13 -6.64 0.57 8.79
CA ARG A 13 -5.43 -0.27 8.70
C ARG A 13 -4.23 0.54 8.18
N HIS A 14 -3.21 -0.14 7.64
CA HIS A 14 -2.00 0.47 7.08
C HIS A 14 -2.22 0.98 5.65
N HIS A 15 -1.23 1.70 5.10
CA HIS A 15 -1.27 2.33 3.78
C HIS A 15 -1.64 1.36 2.66
N GLY A 16 -0.92 0.22 2.55
CA GLY A 16 -1.23 -0.81 1.55
C GLY A 16 -2.66 -1.36 1.67
N ASP A 17 -3.12 -1.63 2.90
CA ASP A 17 -4.51 -2.08 3.13
C ASP A 17 -5.56 -1.07 2.64
N VAL A 18 -5.30 0.24 2.82
CA VAL A 18 -6.22 1.31 2.39
C VAL A 18 -6.23 1.42 0.87
N LEU A 19 -5.05 1.38 0.24
CA LEU A 19 -4.94 1.37 -1.22
C LEU A 19 -5.65 0.17 -1.84
N LEU A 20 -5.42 -1.03 -1.29
CA LEU A 20 -6.03 -2.29 -1.76
C LEU A 20 -7.53 -2.41 -1.42
N ALA A 21 -8.12 -1.41 -0.77
CA ALA A 21 -9.56 -1.29 -0.56
C ALA A 21 -10.25 -0.38 -1.61
N THR A 22 -9.48 0.36 -2.41
CA THR A 22 -10.03 1.27 -3.44
C THR A 22 -10.86 0.58 -4.52
N PRO A 23 -10.65 -0.70 -4.88
CA PRO A 23 -11.54 -1.41 -5.79
C PRO A 23 -13.01 -1.46 -5.34
N VAL A 24 -13.26 -1.47 -4.04
CA VAL A 24 -14.63 -1.38 -3.49
C VAL A 24 -15.24 -0.02 -3.83
N VAL A 25 -14.48 1.06 -3.69
CA VAL A 25 -14.91 2.42 -4.06
C VAL A 25 -15.18 2.49 -5.56
N HIS A 26 -14.26 1.98 -6.38
CA HIS A 26 -14.40 1.95 -7.84
C HIS A 26 -15.65 1.18 -8.29
N ALA A 27 -15.88 0.00 -7.74
CA ALA A 27 -17.06 -0.83 -8.04
C ALA A 27 -18.37 -0.11 -7.65
N LEU A 28 -18.39 0.53 -6.47
CA LEU A 28 -19.54 1.30 -6.03
C LEU A 28 -19.79 2.52 -6.92
N LYS A 29 -18.73 3.25 -7.31
CA LYS A 29 -18.84 4.43 -8.19
C LYS A 29 -19.27 4.05 -9.60
N THR A 30 -18.76 2.93 -10.13
CA THR A 30 -19.18 2.38 -11.43
C THR A 30 -20.67 2.00 -11.41
N ARG A 31 -21.12 1.38 -10.33
CA ARG A 31 -22.52 0.94 -10.20
C ARG A 31 -23.49 2.09 -9.89
N PHE A 32 -23.02 3.12 -9.19
CA PHE A 32 -23.78 4.28 -8.74
C PHE A 32 -23.02 5.59 -9.05
N PRO A 33 -22.97 6.04 -10.32
CA PRO A 33 -22.12 7.17 -10.73
C PRO A 33 -22.42 8.49 -9.99
N ASP A 34 -23.66 8.72 -9.64
CA ASP A 34 -24.12 9.94 -8.96
C ASP A 34 -23.98 9.87 -7.43
N CYS A 35 -23.59 8.72 -6.88
CA CYS A 35 -23.44 8.54 -5.45
C CYS A 35 -22.16 9.21 -4.94
N GLU A 36 -22.23 9.95 -3.85
CA GLU A 36 -21.05 10.40 -3.11
C GLU A 36 -20.50 9.26 -2.26
N ILE A 37 -19.21 8.96 -2.43
CA ILE A 37 -18.53 7.91 -1.68
C ILE A 37 -17.46 8.55 -0.80
N ASP A 38 -17.61 8.39 0.51
CA ASP A 38 -16.64 8.86 1.49
C ASP A 38 -15.84 7.69 2.06
N MET A 39 -14.59 7.96 2.45
CA MET A 39 -13.77 6.99 3.15
C MET A 39 -13.43 7.44 4.57
N LEU A 40 -13.49 6.49 5.52
CA LEU A 40 -12.97 6.67 6.88
C LEU A 40 -11.72 5.80 7.06
N VAL A 41 -10.59 6.49 7.29
CA VAL A 41 -9.26 5.87 7.42
C VAL A 41 -8.50 6.41 8.63
N TYR A 42 -7.33 5.87 8.95
CA TYR A 42 -6.43 6.55 9.87
C TYR A 42 -5.77 7.76 9.20
N ARG A 43 -5.54 8.84 9.97
CA ARG A 43 -4.97 10.09 9.48
C ARG A 43 -3.69 9.88 8.69
N GLU A 44 -2.78 9.08 9.22
CA GLU A 44 -1.50 8.78 8.58
C GLU A 44 -1.62 8.03 7.26
N THR A 45 -2.78 7.43 6.97
CA THR A 45 -3.00 6.69 5.72
C THR A 45 -3.83 7.43 4.69
N ALA A 46 -4.27 8.66 4.99
CA ALA A 46 -5.14 9.42 4.10
C ALA A 46 -4.47 9.81 2.78
N ASP A 47 -3.18 10.14 2.81
CA ASP A 47 -2.43 10.59 1.64
C ASP A 47 -2.46 9.60 0.47
N ILE A 48 -2.55 8.29 0.75
CA ILE A 48 -2.52 7.26 -0.29
C ILE A 48 -3.78 7.25 -1.17
N ILE A 49 -4.86 7.89 -0.73
CA ILE A 49 -6.14 7.99 -1.43
C ILE A 49 -6.59 9.42 -1.67
N SER A 50 -5.80 10.42 -1.26
CA SER A 50 -6.22 11.83 -1.24
C SER A 50 -6.52 12.41 -2.62
N ASP A 51 -5.87 11.91 -3.65
CA ASP A 51 -6.05 12.35 -5.03
C ASP A 51 -7.05 11.48 -5.82
N ASN A 52 -7.70 10.50 -5.17
CA ASN A 52 -8.66 9.61 -5.84
C ASN A 52 -9.95 10.38 -6.17
N PRO A 53 -10.29 10.61 -7.46
CA PRO A 53 -11.45 11.40 -7.86
C PRO A 53 -12.81 10.73 -7.57
N GLU A 54 -12.80 9.45 -7.23
CA GLU A 54 -14.01 8.69 -6.89
C GLU A 54 -14.40 8.83 -5.42
N ILE A 55 -13.54 9.46 -4.58
CA ILE A 55 -13.76 9.70 -3.16
C ILE A 55 -14.18 11.16 -2.97
N ALA A 56 -15.39 11.40 -2.43
CA ALA A 56 -15.91 12.73 -2.21
C ALA A 56 -15.30 13.41 -0.97
N GLU A 57 -15.23 12.70 0.16
CA GLU A 57 -14.61 13.20 1.40
C GLU A 57 -13.84 12.09 2.12
N ILE A 58 -12.67 12.42 2.70
CA ILE A 58 -11.87 11.53 3.51
C ILE A 58 -11.98 11.95 4.97
N PHE A 59 -12.63 11.11 5.77
CA PHE A 59 -12.68 11.25 7.21
C PHE A 59 -11.51 10.53 7.85
N THR A 60 -10.93 11.12 8.88
CA THR A 60 -9.75 10.56 9.52
C THR A 60 -9.90 10.35 11.02
N ILE A 61 -9.32 9.24 11.51
CA ILE A 61 -9.09 8.99 12.93
C ILE A 61 -7.61 9.18 13.21
N ASP A 62 -7.28 10.10 14.11
CA ASP A 62 -5.90 10.27 14.57
C ASP A 62 -5.61 9.36 15.76
N ARG A 63 -4.66 8.45 15.58
CA ARG A 63 -4.24 7.52 16.67
C ARG A 63 -3.58 8.23 17.84
N SER A 64 -3.09 9.46 17.64
CA SER A 64 -2.49 10.28 18.70
C SER A 64 -3.49 10.75 19.76
N TRP A 65 -4.79 10.79 19.45
CA TRP A 65 -5.82 11.16 20.42
C TRP A 65 -5.74 10.36 21.72
N LYS A 66 -5.46 9.05 21.60
CA LYS A 66 -5.28 8.16 22.76
C LYS A 66 -4.12 8.59 23.67
N LYS A 67 -3.04 9.16 23.10
CA LYS A 67 -1.88 9.63 23.84
C LYS A 67 -2.11 11.00 24.49
N GLN A 68 -3.08 11.78 23.98
CA GLN A 68 -3.42 13.12 24.48
C GLN A 68 -4.40 13.10 25.66
N GLY A 69 -4.81 11.92 26.11
CA GLY A 69 -5.68 11.72 27.25
C GLY A 69 -7.15 11.45 26.89
N LEU A 70 -7.87 10.85 27.83
CA LEU A 70 -9.25 10.37 27.62
C LEU A 70 -10.22 11.49 27.23
N LYS A 71 -10.10 12.68 27.82
CA LYS A 71 -10.99 13.82 27.49
C LYS A 71 -10.85 14.24 26.04
N THR A 72 -9.62 14.39 25.55
CA THR A 72 -9.33 14.73 24.15
C THR A 72 -9.84 13.63 23.23
N GLN A 73 -9.53 12.36 23.52
CA GLN A 73 -9.99 11.24 22.72
C GLN A 73 -11.51 11.22 22.58
N LEU A 74 -12.26 11.30 23.70
CA LEU A 74 -13.72 11.29 23.70
C LEU A 74 -14.30 12.51 22.96
N SER A 75 -13.70 13.69 23.11
CA SER A 75 -14.12 14.91 22.39
C SER A 75 -13.97 14.76 20.89
N GLU A 76 -12.80 14.32 20.42
CA GLU A 76 -12.53 14.16 18.98
C GLU A 76 -13.35 13.01 18.36
N GLU A 77 -13.50 11.90 19.07
CA GLU A 77 -14.39 10.81 18.62
C GLU A 77 -15.86 11.26 18.54
N LYS A 78 -16.33 12.06 19.49
CA LYS A 78 -17.70 12.63 19.44
C LYS A 78 -17.87 13.59 18.26
N LYS A 79 -16.88 14.44 17.99
CA LYS A 79 -16.90 15.35 16.83
C LYS A 79 -16.95 14.56 15.51
N LEU A 80 -16.08 13.56 15.37
CA LEU A 80 -16.05 12.69 14.18
C LEU A 80 -17.39 11.96 14.01
N PHE A 81 -17.89 11.34 15.06
CA PHE A 81 -19.19 10.65 15.04
C PHE A 81 -20.33 11.59 14.62
N SER A 82 -20.36 12.81 15.18
CA SER A 82 -21.38 13.81 14.83
C SER A 82 -21.30 14.23 13.36
N ARG A 83 -20.08 14.40 12.81
CA ARG A 83 -19.86 14.71 11.39
C ARG A 83 -20.34 13.56 10.50
N LEU A 84 -19.91 12.32 10.77
CA LEU A 84 -20.32 11.14 10.02
C LEU A 84 -21.84 10.94 10.04
N LYS A 85 -22.47 11.11 11.21
CA LYS A 85 -23.93 11.00 11.34
C LYS A 85 -24.70 12.09 10.59
N LYS A 86 -24.14 13.31 10.56
CA LYS A 86 -24.75 14.46 9.84
C LYS A 86 -24.67 14.25 8.32
N SER A 87 -23.67 13.49 7.82
CA SER A 87 -23.54 13.19 6.39
C SER A 87 -24.69 12.34 5.83
N GLY A 88 -25.42 11.61 6.69
CA GLY A 88 -26.65 10.92 6.31
C GLY A 88 -26.45 9.78 5.33
N TYR A 89 -25.53 8.87 5.63
CA TYR A 89 -25.20 7.73 4.76
C TYR A 89 -26.37 6.75 4.63
N ASP A 90 -26.66 6.38 3.39
CA ASP A 90 -27.59 5.28 3.11
C ASP A 90 -26.94 3.94 3.45
N TRP A 91 -25.68 3.76 3.07
CA TRP A 91 -24.93 2.52 3.32
C TRP A 91 -23.56 2.80 3.93
N ALA A 92 -23.11 1.89 4.79
CA ALA A 92 -21.73 1.84 5.27
C ALA A 92 -21.13 0.45 5.03
N PHE A 93 -20.00 0.40 4.32
CA PHE A 93 -19.23 -0.82 4.09
C PHE A 93 -18.04 -0.87 5.02
N ASN A 94 -18.04 -1.81 5.97
CA ASN A 94 -16.97 -2.00 6.94
C ASN A 94 -15.96 -3.06 6.46
N LEU A 95 -14.78 -2.60 6.01
CA LEU A 95 -13.67 -3.43 5.56
C LEU A 95 -12.63 -3.69 6.67
N SER A 96 -12.92 -3.29 7.90
CA SER A 96 -12.04 -3.42 9.05
C SER A 96 -12.56 -4.42 10.06
N ASP A 97 -11.67 -5.09 10.77
CA ASP A 97 -11.97 -6.07 11.82
C ASP A 97 -12.03 -5.47 13.24
N GLN A 98 -12.17 -4.14 13.35
CA GLN A 98 -12.16 -3.43 14.64
C GLN A 98 -13.57 -3.14 15.15
N TRP A 99 -13.78 -3.27 16.44
CA TRP A 99 -15.07 -2.92 17.08
C TRP A 99 -15.49 -1.47 16.81
N ARG A 100 -14.52 -0.55 16.80
CA ARG A 100 -14.77 0.87 16.49
C ARG A 100 -15.40 1.04 15.11
N SER A 101 -14.86 0.38 14.08
CA SER A 101 -15.37 0.48 12.71
C SER A 101 -16.78 -0.11 12.59
N ALA A 102 -17.05 -1.22 13.26
CA ALA A 102 -18.36 -1.84 13.28
C ALA A 102 -19.42 -0.94 13.95
N ILE A 103 -19.10 -0.33 15.09
CA ILE A 103 -19.96 0.63 15.78
C ILE A 103 -20.25 1.86 14.89
N LEU A 104 -19.22 2.42 14.27
CA LEU A 104 -19.40 3.57 13.37
C LEU A 104 -20.27 3.21 12.16
N ALA A 105 -20.06 2.04 11.54
CA ALA A 105 -20.91 1.57 10.45
C ALA A 105 -22.38 1.48 10.87
N LYS A 106 -22.65 0.87 12.03
CA LYS A 106 -24.02 0.68 12.56
C LYS A 106 -24.75 2.00 12.82
N PHE A 107 -24.08 2.98 13.42
CA PHE A 107 -24.76 4.16 13.91
C PHE A 107 -24.71 5.36 12.96
N CYS A 108 -23.83 5.33 11.94
CA CYS A 108 -23.68 6.45 11.00
C CYS A 108 -24.42 6.24 9.68
N ALA A 109 -24.90 5.03 9.37
CA ALA A 109 -25.63 4.72 8.14
C ALA A 109 -26.98 4.09 8.43
N GLN A 110 -27.87 4.12 7.42
CA GLN A 110 -29.17 3.44 7.48
C GLN A 110 -29.02 1.92 7.37
N CYS A 111 -28.02 1.47 6.61
CA CYS A 111 -27.69 0.06 6.41
C CYS A 111 -26.18 -0.16 6.53
N SER A 112 -25.76 -1.07 7.38
CA SER A 112 -24.37 -1.45 7.61
C SER A 112 -24.06 -2.82 7.03
N VAL A 113 -23.01 -2.89 6.23
CA VAL A 113 -22.54 -4.12 5.57
C VAL A 113 -21.11 -4.43 6.03
N GLY A 114 -20.84 -5.67 6.36
CA GLY A 114 -19.52 -6.11 6.77
C GLY A 114 -19.18 -7.50 6.26
N ILE A 115 -18.00 -7.99 6.61
CA ILE A 115 -17.55 -9.36 6.35
C ILE A 115 -17.59 -10.12 7.67
N SER A 116 -18.13 -11.34 7.64
CA SER A 116 -18.02 -12.29 8.75
C SER A 116 -16.53 -12.58 8.97
N HIS A 117 -16.07 -12.49 10.20
CA HIS A 117 -14.68 -12.69 10.53
C HIS A 117 -14.55 -13.73 11.65
N ILE A 118 -13.89 -14.87 11.41
CA ILE A 118 -13.82 -16.00 12.34
C ILE A 118 -13.47 -15.55 13.77
N LYS A 119 -12.51 -14.61 13.94
CA LYS A 119 -12.10 -14.11 15.26
C LYS A 119 -13.10 -13.13 15.90
N ARG A 120 -14.04 -12.58 15.13
CA ARG A 120 -14.99 -11.53 15.55
C ARG A 120 -16.44 -11.95 15.43
N ASP A 121 -16.76 -13.07 14.78
CA ASP A 121 -18.12 -13.54 14.54
C ASP A 121 -18.83 -13.96 15.83
N ARG A 122 -19.17 -12.93 16.61
CA ARG A 122 -19.91 -13.03 17.88
C ARG A 122 -21.17 -12.19 17.80
N PHE A 123 -22.09 -12.38 18.74
CA PHE A 123 -23.37 -11.67 18.79
C PHE A 123 -23.24 -10.16 18.52
N PHE A 124 -22.32 -9.47 19.20
CA PHE A 124 -22.14 -8.03 19.04
C PHE A 124 -21.63 -7.62 17.64
N TRP A 125 -20.77 -8.43 17.00
CA TRP A 125 -20.33 -8.18 15.64
C TRP A 125 -21.47 -8.30 14.65
N ARG A 126 -22.29 -9.35 14.79
CA ARG A 126 -23.50 -9.59 13.98
C ARG A 126 -24.52 -8.49 14.19
N TRP A 127 -24.70 -8.02 15.44
CA TRP A 127 -25.61 -6.91 15.75
C TRP A 127 -25.18 -5.58 15.10
N CYS A 128 -23.86 -5.34 14.96
CA CYS A 128 -23.33 -4.12 14.32
C CYS A 128 -23.54 -4.08 12.81
N HIS A 129 -23.91 -5.18 12.16
CA HIS A 129 -24.06 -5.22 10.71
C HIS A 129 -25.43 -5.75 10.32
N ASP A 130 -26.12 -5.03 9.46
CA ASP A 130 -27.42 -5.45 8.93
C ASP A 130 -27.24 -6.59 7.92
N PHE A 131 -26.09 -6.60 7.21
CA PHE A 131 -25.69 -7.69 6.31
C PHE A 131 -24.23 -8.07 6.59
N LEU A 132 -23.98 -9.35 6.75
CA LEU A 132 -22.66 -9.93 6.85
C LEU A 132 -22.42 -10.90 5.70
N ASN A 133 -21.51 -10.56 4.82
CA ASN A 133 -21.06 -11.47 3.80
C ASN A 133 -20.10 -12.52 4.38
N PRO A 134 -20.08 -13.75 3.87
CA PRO A 134 -19.17 -14.76 4.36
C PRO A 134 -17.71 -14.34 4.16
N GLU A 135 -16.85 -14.73 5.09
CA GLU A 135 -15.41 -14.54 4.95
C GLU A 135 -14.93 -15.35 3.74
N ALA A 136 -14.30 -14.69 2.76
CA ALA A 136 -13.57 -15.40 1.73
C ALA A 136 -12.39 -16.15 2.36
N GLY A 137 -12.11 -17.36 1.90
CA GLY A 137 -11.02 -18.17 2.39
C GLY A 137 -9.66 -17.45 2.36
N ARG A 138 -8.69 -17.93 3.13
CA ARG A 138 -7.34 -17.34 3.22
C ARG A 138 -6.56 -17.39 1.90
N GLY A 139 -6.98 -18.19 0.91
CA GLY A 139 -6.33 -18.40 -0.38
C GLY A 139 -6.68 -17.37 -1.46
N CYS A 140 -7.22 -16.17 -1.12
CA CYS A 140 -7.46 -15.11 -2.07
C CYS A 140 -6.68 -13.84 -1.73
N HIS A 141 -6.36 -13.04 -2.74
CA HIS A 141 -5.73 -11.75 -2.57
C HIS A 141 -6.57 -10.82 -1.70
N ILE A 142 -5.94 -9.93 -0.92
CA ILE A 142 -6.65 -9.03 0.01
C ILE A 142 -7.62 -8.10 -0.72
N THR A 143 -7.34 -7.73 -1.95
CA THR A 143 -8.22 -6.94 -2.80
C THR A 143 -9.53 -7.68 -3.06
N GLU A 144 -9.47 -8.94 -3.44
CA GLU A 144 -10.64 -9.79 -3.67
C GLU A 144 -11.41 -10.04 -2.36
N TYR A 145 -10.67 -10.22 -1.27
CA TYR A 145 -11.27 -10.29 0.07
C TYR A 145 -12.09 -9.03 0.38
N HIS A 146 -11.58 -7.83 0.06
CA HIS A 146 -12.33 -6.59 0.25
C HIS A 146 -13.57 -6.53 -0.65
N MET A 147 -13.46 -6.97 -1.91
CA MET A 147 -14.58 -7.01 -2.83
C MET A 147 -15.75 -7.91 -2.34
N ASN A 148 -15.46 -8.89 -1.48
CA ASN A 148 -16.49 -9.74 -0.89
C ASN A 148 -17.41 -9.01 0.10
N VAL A 149 -17.11 -7.77 0.50
CA VAL A 149 -18.05 -6.95 1.27
C VAL A 149 -19.25 -6.53 0.43
N LEU A 150 -19.09 -6.46 -0.90
CA LEU A 150 -20.17 -6.08 -1.80
C LEU A 150 -21.17 -7.23 -1.96
N PRO A 151 -22.50 -6.96 -1.82
CA PRO A 151 -23.52 -7.93 -2.19
C PRO A 151 -23.38 -8.38 -3.64
N PRO A 152 -23.76 -9.63 -3.99
CA PRO A 152 -23.61 -10.14 -5.37
C PRO A 152 -24.22 -9.25 -6.45
N LEU A 153 -25.33 -8.56 -6.15
CA LEU A 153 -26.03 -7.66 -7.08
C LEU A 153 -25.27 -6.37 -7.46
N ILE A 154 -24.26 -6.00 -6.67
CA ILE A 154 -23.44 -4.80 -6.90
C ILE A 154 -21.98 -5.17 -7.18
N ARG A 155 -21.60 -6.43 -7.02
CA ARG A 155 -20.25 -6.90 -7.34
C ARG A 155 -20.07 -6.88 -8.87
N PRO A 156 -18.94 -6.37 -9.39
CA PRO A 156 -18.60 -6.51 -10.81
C PRO A 156 -18.64 -7.98 -11.23
N GLU A 157 -18.87 -8.22 -12.51
CA GLU A 157 -18.77 -9.57 -13.07
C GLU A 157 -17.37 -10.14 -12.79
N GLU A 158 -17.28 -11.44 -12.49
CA GLU A 158 -16.02 -12.13 -12.12
C GLU A 158 -14.93 -12.04 -13.22
N THR A 159 -15.32 -11.71 -14.44
CA THR A 159 -14.41 -11.55 -15.59
C THR A 159 -13.62 -10.23 -15.57
N GLN A 160 -13.99 -9.28 -14.71
CA GLN A 160 -13.26 -8.00 -14.61
C GLN A 160 -12.41 -7.99 -13.33
N PRO A 161 -11.07 -7.89 -13.46
CA PRO A 161 -10.21 -7.78 -12.29
C PRO A 161 -10.54 -6.52 -11.49
N ALA A 162 -10.44 -6.63 -10.17
CA ALA A 162 -10.67 -5.49 -9.28
C ALA A 162 -9.61 -4.42 -9.54
N LYS A 163 -10.01 -3.21 -9.93
CA LYS A 163 -9.09 -2.13 -10.26
C LYS A 163 -8.64 -1.40 -8.99
N VAL A 164 -7.38 -1.54 -8.61
CA VAL A 164 -6.76 -0.72 -7.56
C VAL A 164 -6.50 0.68 -8.12
N MET A 165 -7.01 1.71 -7.44
CA MET A 165 -6.94 3.10 -7.88
C MET A 165 -5.89 3.87 -7.08
N MET A 166 -4.80 4.28 -7.75
CA MET A 166 -3.84 5.25 -7.27
C MET A 166 -3.84 6.45 -8.19
N ALA A 167 -4.30 7.60 -7.71
CA ALA A 167 -4.23 8.85 -8.44
C ALA A 167 -3.07 9.71 -7.90
N ILE A 168 -2.54 10.58 -8.75
CA ILE A 168 -1.39 11.43 -8.44
C ILE A 168 -1.72 12.86 -8.85
N GLY A 169 -1.81 13.76 -7.87
CA GLY A 169 -2.06 15.18 -8.10
C GLY A 169 -0.87 15.88 -8.77
N GLU A 170 -1.16 16.93 -9.51
CA GLU A 170 -0.14 17.75 -10.21
C GLU A 170 0.83 18.44 -9.24
N ASP A 171 0.37 18.78 -8.03
CA ASP A 171 1.23 19.32 -6.98
C ASP A 171 2.28 18.30 -6.52
N ALA A 172 1.90 17.03 -6.37
CA ALA A 172 2.84 15.96 -6.02
C ALA A 172 3.90 15.75 -7.12
N ARG A 173 3.50 15.78 -8.40
CA ARG A 173 4.42 15.72 -9.55
C ARG A 173 5.38 16.91 -9.56
N SER A 174 4.86 18.12 -9.38
CA SER A 174 5.67 19.35 -9.39
C SER A 174 6.66 19.39 -8.22
N ASN A 175 6.23 18.96 -7.02
CA ASN A 175 7.08 18.87 -5.85
C ASN A 175 8.21 17.85 -6.04
N LEU A 176 7.90 16.66 -6.56
CA LEU A 176 8.89 15.65 -6.90
C LEU A 176 9.94 16.20 -7.88
N GLN A 177 9.48 16.79 -9.00
CA GLN A 177 10.39 17.36 -10.00
C GLN A 177 11.31 18.41 -9.39
N SER A 178 10.77 19.27 -8.52
CA SER A 178 11.56 20.28 -7.82
C SER A 178 12.65 19.66 -6.93
N LYS A 179 12.33 18.55 -6.24
CA LYS A 179 13.30 17.82 -5.40
C LYS A 179 14.38 17.13 -6.23
N LEU A 180 14.01 16.49 -7.32
CA LEU A 180 14.96 15.86 -8.26
C LEU A 180 15.87 16.89 -8.94
N LYS A 181 15.32 18.02 -9.44
CA LYS A 181 16.08 19.10 -10.06
C LYS A 181 17.13 19.70 -9.12
N LYS A 182 16.84 19.81 -7.82
CA LYS A 182 17.82 20.27 -6.82
C LYS A 182 19.03 19.33 -6.71
N GLN A 183 18.91 18.08 -7.16
CA GLN A 183 20.01 17.11 -7.23
C GLN A 183 20.55 16.94 -8.65
N GLY A 184 20.21 17.85 -9.58
CA GLY A 184 20.75 17.87 -10.95
C GLY A 184 20.02 16.96 -11.94
N TRP A 185 18.81 16.49 -11.61
CA TRP A 185 17.97 15.77 -12.59
C TRP A 185 17.41 16.72 -13.66
N ASN A 186 17.50 16.32 -14.91
CA ASN A 186 17.07 17.11 -16.08
C ASN A 186 16.08 16.34 -16.98
N GLY A 187 15.35 15.41 -16.41
CA GLY A 187 14.33 14.62 -17.13
C GLY A 187 14.81 13.24 -17.58
N GLU A 188 15.93 12.76 -17.05
CA GLU A 188 16.44 11.43 -17.38
C GLU A 188 15.57 10.34 -16.81
N ASP A 189 15.47 9.22 -17.54
CA ASP A 189 14.85 7.98 -17.04
C ASP A 189 15.62 7.41 -15.87
N TYR A 190 14.93 6.76 -14.96
CA TYR A 190 15.54 6.13 -13.79
C TYR A 190 14.86 4.82 -13.39
N VAL A 191 15.60 3.99 -12.70
CA VAL A 191 15.11 2.86 -11.89
C VAL A 191 14.87 3.38 -10.47
N LEU A 192 13.72 3.11 -9.89
CA LEU A 192 13.45 3.45 -8.51
C LEU A 192 13.65 2.24 -7.62
N PHE A 193 14.53 2.38 -6.61
CA PHE A 193 14.77 1.34 -5.63
C PHE A 193 14.34 1.77 -4.23
N HIS A 194 13.45 0.97 -3.63
CA HIS A 194 12.94 1.15 -2.28
C HIS A 194 13.21 -0.11 -1.45
N PRO A 195 14.39 -0.23 -0.81
CA PRO A 195 14.81 -1.45 -0.10
C PRO A 195 14.12 -1.64 1.25
N GLY A 196 13.46 -0.59 1.77
CA GLY A 196 12.91 -0.54 3.11
C GLY A 196 11.49 -1.07 3.25
N ALA A 197 11.17 -1.51 4.46
CA ALA A 197 9.82 -1.80 4.92
C ALA A 197 9.72 -1.49 6.41
N ARG A 198 8.50 -1.31 6.91
CA ARG A 198 8.20 -1.07 8.33
C ARG A 198 8.83 -2.11 9.27
N TRP A 199 8.95 -3.35 8.81
CA TRP A 199 9.50 -4.46 9.58
C TRP A 199 10.75 -5.00 8.90
N GLU A 200 11.86 -5.06 9.63
CA GLU A 200 13.16 -5.47 9.10
C GLU A 200 13.17 -6.90 8.55
N PHE A 201 12.35 -7.79 9.09
CA PHE A 201 12.24 -9.15 8.57
C PHE A 201 11.77 -9.23 7.10
N LYS A 202 11.19 -8.14 6.57
CA LYS A 202 10.80 -7.98 5.15
C LYS A 202 11.89 -7.33 4.31
N CYS A 203 13.01 -6.92 4.89
CA CYS A 203 14.09 -6.26 4.17
C CYS A 203 15.19 -7.24 3.78
N TRP A 204 15.84 -6.92 2.67
CA TRP A 204 17.00 -7.68 2.21
C TRP A 204 18.29 -7.18 2.89
N GLU A 205 19.42 -7.87 2.67
CA GLU A 205 20.71 -7.50 3.27
C GLU A 205 21.29 -6.26 2.60
N ASP A 206 21.89 -5.35 3.40
CA ASP A 206 22.39 -4.07 2.91
C ASP A 206 23.50 -4.22 1.87
N GLY A 207 24.34 -5.26 2.01
CA GLY A 207 25.38 -5.57 1.04
C GLY A 207 24.81 -5.96 -0.32
N LYS A 208 23.72 -6.73 -0.35
CA LYS A 208 23.02 -7.11 -1.58
C LYS A 208 22.25 -5.94 -2.18
N ASN A 209 21.62 -5.10 -1.34
CA ASN A 209 21.00 -3.86 -1.78
C ASN A 209 22.02 -2.95 -2.48
N ALA A 210 23.20 -2.76 -1.88
CA ALA A 210 24.28 -1.97 -2.45
C ALA A 210 24.81 -2.56 -3.76
N ALA A 211 24.92 -3.89 -3.85
CA ALA A 211 25.36 -4.58 -5.05
C ALA A 211 24.40 -4.37 -6.22
N ILE A 212 23.08 -4.42 -5.99
CA ILE A 212 22.08 -4.12 -7.04
C ILE A 212 22.22 -2.68 -7.53
N VAL A 213 22.36 -1.70 -6.61
CA VAL A 213 22.56 -0.30 -7.00
C VAL A 213 23.84 -0.14 -7.82
N GLN A 214 24.94 -0.79 -7.41
CA GLN A 214 26.21 -0.75 -8.14
C GLN A 214 26.09 -1.38 -9.54
N LEU A 215 25.43 -2.54 -9.66
CA LEU A 215 25.20 -3.21 -10.93
C LEU A 215 24.36 -2.32 -11.88
N LEU A 216 23.29 -1.71 -11.39
CA LEU A 216 22.47 -0.77 -12.18
C LEU A 216 23.32 0.38 -12.71
N LEU A 217 24.11 1.03 -11.85
CA LEU A 217 24.97 2.14 -12.23
C LEU A 217 26.05 1.72 -13.24
N ASN A 218 26.67 0.56 -13.04
CA ASN A 218 27.70 0.02 -13.96
C ASN A 218 27.14 -0.30 -15.35
N HIS A 219 25.84 -0.64 -15.42
CA HIS A 219 25.14 -0.86 -16.70
C HIS A 219 24.44 0.41 -17.23
N GLY A 220 24.90 1.60 -16.81
CA GLY A 220 24.43 2.88 -17.31
C GLY A 220 23.00 3.25 -16.91
N GLN A 221 22.45 2.60 -15.87
CA GLN A 221 21.14 2.93 -15.37
C GLN A 221 21.24 4.04 -14.32
N ASN A 222 20.39 5.06 -14.42
CA ASN A 222 20.24 6.05 -13.36
C ASN A 222 19.34 5.47 -12.26
N VAL A 223 19.64 5.80 -11.02
CA VAL A 223 18.91 5.24 -9.86
C VAL A 223 18.36 6.34 -8.98
N VAL A 224 17.11 6.19 -8.56
CA VAL A 224 16.49 6.95 -7.47
C VAL A 224 16.36 6.04 -6.26
N LEU A 225 17.00 6.38 -5.15
CA LEU A 225 16.85 5.69 -3.87
C LEU A 225 15.81 6.38 -3.01
N THR A 226 14.85 5.60 -2.51
CA THR A 226 13.80 6.07 -1.61
C THR A 226 13.71 5.22 -0.35
N ALA A 227 13.28 5.82 0.75
CA ALA A 227 12.98 5.15 2.01
C ALA A 227 12.00 6.01 2.81
N ALA A 228 11.29 5.41 3.76
CA ALA A 228 10.47 6.15 4.71
C ALA A 228 11.37 7.00 5.67
N PRO A 229 10.81 8.03 6.32
CA PRO A 229 11.57 8.89 7.24
C PRO A 229 11.86 8.23 8.61
N SER A 230 11.90 6.90 8.68
CA SER A 230 12.26 6.16 9.88
C SER A 230 13.78 6.04 10.03
N ALA A 231 14.28 6.09 11.25
CA ALA A 231 15.72 5.97 11.50
C ALA A 231 16.31 4.66 10.93
N THR A 232 15.58 3.56 11.06
CA THR A 232 16.00 2.25 10.57
C THR A 232 16.16 2.24 9.04
N GLU A 233 15.19 2.80 8.31
CA GLU A 233 15.28 2.84 6.86
C GLU A 233 16.34 3.84 6.37
N GLN A 234 16.54 4.96 7.09
CA GLN A 234 17.65 5.88 6.79
C GLN A 234 19.01 5.20 6.96
N GLN A 235 19.24 4.46 8.05
CA GLN A 235 20.47 3.69 8.27
C GLN A 235 20.71 2.66 7.15
N MET A 236 19.65 2.04 6.63
CA MET A 236 19.75 1.12 5.50
C MET A 236 20.25 1.84 4.23
N ILE A 237 19.76 3.05 3.96
CA ILE A 237 20.22 3.85 2.83
C ILE A 237 21.68 4.27 3.03
N ASP A 238 22.05 4.72 4.21
CA ASP A 238 23.44 5.10 4.54
C ASP A 238 24.37 3.89 4.30
N ALA A 239 23.99 2.70 4.75
CA ALA A 239 24.76 1.47 4.55
C ALA A 239 24.91 1.10 3.05
N VAL A 240 23.94 1.41 2.23
CA VAL A 240 24.03 1.25 0.76
C VAL A 240 25.01 2.26 0.20
N LEU A 241 24.89 3.54 0.57
CA LEU A 241 25.72 4.63 0.05
C LEU A 241 27.21 4.48 0.41
N GLU A 242 27.53 3.95 1.58
CA GLU A 242 28.92 3.65 1.99
C GLU A 242 29.63 2.65 1.06
N ARG A 243 28.86 1.80 0.37
CA ARG A 243 29.37 0.69 -0.47
C ARG A 243 29.33 0.98 -1.94
N VAL A 244 28.52 1.96 -2.37
CA VAL A 244 28.31 2.27 -3.78
C VAL A 244 29.31 3.31 -4.27
N LYS A 245 29.88 3.05 -5.45
CA LYS A 245 30.72 4.00 -6.17
C LYS A 245 30.03 4.42 -7.47
N ILE A 246 29.77 5.72 -7.59
CA ILE A 246 29.11 6.25 -8.78
C ILE A 246 30.13 6.31 -9.93
N PRO A 247 29.94 5.53 -11.03
CA PRO A 247 30.85 5.57 -12.16
C PRO A 247 30.74 6.91 -12.90
N GLU A 248 31.70 7.22 -13.78
CA GLU A 248 31.66 8.42 -14.62
C GLU A 248 30.38 8.43 -15.48
N GLY A 249 29.64 9.52 -15.44
CA GLY A 249 28.34 9.67 -16.12
C GLY A 249 27.16 9.01 -15.43
N GLY A 250 27.38 8.20 -14.40
CA GLY A 250 26.31 7.58 -13.60
C GLY A 250 25.58 8.60 -12.73
N LYS A 251 24.28 8.40 -12.50
CA LYS A 251 23.45 9.29 -11.68
C LYS A 251 22.70 8.52 -10.61
N LEU A 252 22.85 8.99 -9.39
CA LEU A 252 22.17 8.46 -8.20
C LEU A 252 21.52 9.63 -7.46
N TRP A 253 20.18 9.63 -7.40
CA TRP A 253 19.41 10.63 -6.68
C TRP A 253 18.83 10.02 -5.39
N ILE A 254 18.95 10.73 -4.29
CA ILE A 254 18.57 10.24 -2.97
C ILE A 254 17.37 11.05 -2.49
N LEU A 255 16.21 10.41 -2.46
CA LEU A 255 14.96 10.98 -1.97
C LEU A 255 14.49 10.34 -0.67
N SER A 256 15.38 9.62 0.00
CA SER A 256 15.14 8.95 1.28
C SER A 256 14.65 9.93 2.35
N GLY A 257 13.51 9.63 2.99
CA GLY A 257 12.91 10.47 4.03
C GLY A 257 12.33 11.80 3.57
N ASN A 258 12.46 12.14 2.29
CA ASN A 258 12.09 13.45 1.75
C ASN A 258 10.77 13.45 0.96
N LEU A 259 10.13 12.30 0.78
CA LEU A 259 8.89 12.17 0.04
C LEU A 259 7.73 11.86 0.98
N ASN A 260 6.60 12.53 0.79
CA ASN A 260 5.32 12.02 1.27
C ASN A 260 4.81 10.91 0.32
N LEU A 261 3.72 10.23 0.66
CA LEU A 261 3.22 9.11 -0.15
C LEU A 261 2.75 9.52 -1.55
N ARG A 262 2.20 10.73 -1.71
CA ARG A 262 1.78 11.27 -3.02
C ARG A 262 2.98 11.53 -3.92
N GLU A 263 4.04 12.13 -3.37
CA GLU A 263 5.29 12.38 -4.08
C GLU A 263 6.03 11.06 -4.40
N LEU A 264 5.97 10.08 -3.49
CA LEU A 264 6.51 8.73 -3.75
C LEU A 264 5.75 8.04 -4.88
N ALA A 265 4.42 8.16 -4.91
CA ALA A 265 3.62 7.65 -6.03
C ALA A 265 4.01 8.32 -7.36
N ALA A 266 4.25 9.64 -7.36
CA ALA A 266 4.75 10.36 -8.53
C ALA A 266 6.15 9.86 -8.96
N ALA A 267 7.03 9.55 -8.00
CA ALA A 267 8.35 9.00 -8.30
C ALA A 267 8.27 7.58 -8.88
N ILE A 268 7.36 6.77 -8.37
CA ILE A 268 7.10 5.42 -8.91
C ILE A 268 6.49 5.52 -10.30
N ASP A 269 5.53 6.42 -10.53
CA ASP A 269 4.93 6.63 -11.85
C ASP A 269 5.97 7.06 -12.89
N GLY A 270 6.94 7.88 -12.51
CA GLY A 270 8.02 8.36 -13.38
C GLY A 270 9.14 7.35 -13.62
N CYS A 271 9.25 6.25 -12.89
CA CYS A 271 10.32 5.28 -13.07
C CYS A 271 10.03 4.31 -14.23
N LYS A 272 11.07 3.78 -14.84
CA LYS A 272 10.95 2.71 -15.84
C LYS A 272 10.89 1.31 -15.23
N LEU A 273 11.41 1.13 -14.04
CA LEU A 273 11.33 -0.09 -13.24
C LEU A 273 11.32 0.27 -11.75
N PHE A 274 10.39 -0.29 -11.01
CA PHE A 274 10.38 -0.26 -9.55
C PHE A 274 11.03 -1.53 -9.00
N ILE A 275 11.90 -1.38 -8.01
CA ILE A 275 12.47 -2.50 -7.26
C ILE A 275 12.20 -2.27 -5.79
N GLY A 276 11.65 -3.25 -5.11
CA GLY A 276 11.33 -3.09 -3.69
C GLY A 276 10.97 -4.40 -3.00
N VAL A 277 10.54 -4.28 -1.76
CA VAL A 277 10.16 -5.40 -0.90
C VAL A 277 8.66 -5.36 -0.61
N ASP A 278 8.11 -6.37 0.06
CA ASP A 278 6.70 -6.42 0.52
C ASP A 278 6.38 -5.23 1.45
N SER A 279 5.98 -4.11 0.86
CA SER A 279 5.69 -2.84 1.52
C SER A 279 4.69 -1.99 0.72
N ALA A 280 4.20 -0.88 1.30
CA ALA A 280 3.22 -0.02 0.63
C ALA A 280 3.69 0.52 -0.75
N PRO A 281 4.96 0.91 -0.97
CA PRO A 281 5.47 1.31 -2.28
C PRO A 281 5.31 0.26 -3.37
N MET A 282 5.48 -1.03 -3.05
CA MET A 282 5.23 -2.14 -3.98
C MET A 282 3.76 -2.17 -4.44
N HIS A 283 2.82 -1.97 -3.53
CA HIS A 283 1.40 -1.90 -3.88
C HIS A 283 1.06 -0.64 -4.68
N ILE A 284 1.76 0.48 -4.44
CA ILE A 284 1.63 1.70 -5.27
C ILE A 284 2.11 1.40 -6.70
N ALA A 285 3.27 0.74 -6.85
CA ALA A 285 3.80 0.36 -8.16
C ALA A 285 2.82 -0.56 -8.92
N ALA A 286 2.22 -1.53 -8.22
CA ALA A 286 1.19 -2.40 -8.80
C ALA A 286 -0.08 -1.62 -9.22
N ALA A 287 -0.55 -0.70 -8.38
CA ALA A 287 -1.73 0.13 -8.69
C ALA A 287 -1.51 1.08 -9.87
N LEU A 288 -0.27 1.48 -10.12
CA LEU A 288 0.17 2.30 -11.26
C LEU A 288 0.57 1.44 -12.47
N ASP A 289 0.42 0.13 -12.38
CA ASP A 289 0.79 -0.87 -13.40
C ASP A 289 2.24 -0.72 -13.90
N LYS A 290 3.16 -0.37 -13.00
CA LYS A 290 4.59 -0.21 -13.31
C LYS A 290 5.29 -1.57 -13.39
N PRO A 291 6.21 -1.75 -14.36
CA PRO A 291 7.16 -2.85 -14.31
C PRO A 291 7.85 -2.87 -12.95
N GLN A 292 7.81 -4.03 -12.25
CA GLN A 292 8.39 -4.11 -10.92
C GLN A 292 9.00 -5.47 -10.60
N ILE A 293 10.04 -5.44 -9.75
CA ILE A 293 10.62 -6.59 -9.07
C ILE A 293 10.33 -6.45 -7.59
N ALA A 294 9.57 -7.39 -7.04
CA ALA A 294 9.15 -7.41 -5.65
C ALA A 294 9.81 -8.59 -4.89
N LEU A 295 10.63 -8.26 -3.89
CA LEU A 295 11.24 -9.28 -3.03
C LEU A 295 10.27 -9.61 -1.89
N PHE A 296 9.94 -10.89 -1.77
CA PHE A 296 9.00 -11.38 -0.77
C PHE A 296 9.67 -12.34 0.22
N GLY A 297 9.33 -12.17 1.49
CA GLY A 297 9.74 -13.04 2.58
C GLY A 297 8.59 -13.91 3.09
N PRO A 298 8.45 -14.02 4.41
CA PRO A 298 7.52 -14.94 5.06
C PRO A 298 6.07 -14.42 5.13
N SER A 299 5.70 -13.38 4.40
CA SER A 299 4.31 -12.94 4.29
C SER A 299 3.47 -13.94 3.50
N TRP A 300 2.15 -13.97 3.73
CA TRP A 300 1.23 -14.73 2.90
C TRP A 300 1.27 -14.23 1.46
N LEU A 301 2.00 -14.92 0.58
CA LEU A 301 2.21 -14.51 -0.81
C LEU A 301 0.88 -14.37 -1.55
N ASP A 302 0.01 -15.40 -1.50
CA ASP A 302 -1.30 -15.39 -2.17
C ASP A 302 -2.17 -14.19 -1.77
N ARG A 303 -1.93 -13.64 -0.57
CA ARG A 303 -2.72 -12.55 -0.01
C ARG A 303 -2.15 -11.17 -0.31
N TRP A 304 -0.84 -11.03 -0.42
CA TRP A 304 -0.16 -9.73 -0.42
C TRP A 304 0.76 -9.49 -1.61
N HIS A 305 0.84 -10.42 -2.58
CA HIS A 305 1.63 -10.17 -3.80
C HIS A 305 1.18 -8.87 -4.48
N PRO A 306 2.02 -8.23 -5.30
CA PRO A 306 1.60 -7.08 -6.09
C PRO A 306 0.44 -7.45 -7.01
N TYR A 307 -0.64 -6.68 -6.97
CA TYR A 307 -1.86 -6.95 -7.77
C TYR A 307 -1.72 -6.34 -9.17
N SER A 308 -0.82 -6.87 -9.97
CA SER A 308 -0.52 -6.45 -11.35
C SER A 308 0.20 -7.57 -12.10
N ASP A 309 -0.10 -7.74 -13.38
CA ASP A 309 0.58 -8.68 -14.27
C ASP A 309 1.99 -8.20 -14.68
N ASN A 310 2.31 -6.91 -14.45
CA ASN A 310 3.63 -6.32 -14.73
C ASN A 310 4.65 -6.56 -13.59
N ALA A 311 4.25 -7.28 -12.55
CA ALA A 311 5.07 -7.56 -11.38
C ALA A 311 5.76 -8.92 -11.48
N GLU A 312 7.07 -8.95 -11.20
CA GLU A 312 7.83 -10.17 -10.94
C GLU A 312 8.06 -10.29 -9.44
N VAL A 313 7.65 -11.40 -8.84
CA VAL A 313 7.89 -11.69 -7.43
C VAL A 313 9.04 -12.67 -7.30
N ILE A 314 10.00 -12.34 -6.43
CA ILE A 314 11.09 -13.23 -6.04
C ILE A 314 10.85 -13.59 -4.57
N TRP A 315 10.41 -14.82 -4.35
CA TRP A 315 10.03 -15.29 -3.03
C TRP A 315 11.17 -16.00 -2.32
N ALA A 316 11.51 -15.59 -1.11
CA ALA A 316 12.60 -16.20 -0.35
C ALA A 316 12.37 -17.68 -0.02
N GLY A 317 11.11 -18.15 -0.06
CA GLY A 317 10.77 -19.56 0.11
C GLY A 317 11.23 -20.47 -1.03
N ASP A 318 11.55 -19.92 -2.21
CA ASP A 318 12.13 -20.68 -3.33
C ASP A 318 13.63 -20.98 -3.09
N PHE A 319 14.26 -20.32 -2.13
CA PHE A 319 15.69 -20.39 -1.83
C PHE A 319 16.03 -20.92 -0.44
N GLY A 320 15.04 -21.19 0.40
CA GLY A 320 15.23 -21.73 1.74
C GLY A 320 13.98 -21.70 2.59
N ASP A 321 14.06 -22.36 3.75
CA ASP A 321 12.92 -22.46 4.67
C ASP A 321 12.57 -21.10 5.29
N LEU A 322 11.30 -20.80 5.34
CA LEU A 322 10.76 -19.61 5.99
C LEU A 322 9.86 -19.99 7.18
N PRO A 323 9.85 -19.18 8.24
CA PRO A 323 8.91 -19.36 9.33
C PRO A 323 7.47 -19.14 8.82
N HIS A 324 6.52 -19.83 9.44
CA HIS A 324 5.11 -19.61 9.13
C HIS A 324 4.70 -18.14 9.41
N PRO A 325 3.97 -17.47 8.49
CA PRO A 325 3.66 -16.04 8.62
C PRO A 325 3.01 -15.65 9.95
N ASP A 326 2.13 -16.49 10.51
CA ASP A 326 1.46 -16.24 11.79
C ASP A 326 2.39 -16.41 13.01
N SER A 327 3.59 -17.00 12.86
CA SER A 327 4.57 -17.22 13.93
C SER A 327 5.64 -16.13 14.04
N ILE A 328 5.62 -15.14 13.12
CA ILE A 328 6.66 -14.12 13.06
C ILE A 328 6.51 -13.13 14.21
N ASN A 329 7.60 -12.95 14.94
CA ASN A 329 7.72 -11.85 15.88
C ASN A 329 8.09 -10.56 15.13
N THR A 330 7.17 -9.62 15.03
CA THR A 330 7.40 -8.34 14.33
C THR A 330 8.41 -7.42 15.01
N SER A 331 8.87 -7.76 16.21
CA SER A 331 9.94 -7.05 16.92
C SER A 331 11.32 -7.66 16.67
N ASP A 332 11.41 -8.76 15.91
CA ASP A 332 12.67 -9.38 15.53
C ASP A 332 13.24 -8.65 14.29
N ASN A 333 14.50 -8.24 14.39
CA ASN A 333 15.24 -7.56 13.33
C ASN A 333 15.95 -8.54 12.38
N THR A 334 15.68 -9.84 12.48
CA THR A 334 16.25 -10.84 11.57
C THR A 334 15.70 -10.64 10.17
N ARG A 335 16.57 -10.36 9.21
CA ARG A 335 16.20 -10.18 7.80
C ARG A 335 15.99 -11.54 7.14
N LEU A 336 14.72 -11.87 6.87
CA LEU A 336 14.32 -13.19 6.36
C LEU A 336 14.42 -13.31 4.84
N LEU A 337 14.72 -12.22 4.13
CA LEU A 337 15.00 -12.24 2.70
C LEU A 337 16.45 -12.63 2.35
N LYS A 338 17.30 -12.87 3.35
CA LYS A 338 18.73 -13.21 3.16
C LYS A 338 18.96 -14.42 2.26
N ALA A 339 17.99 -15.35 2.20
CA ALA A 339 18.07 -16.55 1.34
C ALA A 339 18.04 -16.19 -0.16
N ILE A 340 17.44 -15.08 -0.57
CA ILE A 340 17.37 -14.66 -1.96
C ILE A 340 18.80 -14.36 -2.48
N PRO A 341 19.30 -15.07 -3.50
CA PRO A 341 20.60 -14.78 -4.08
C PRO A 341 20.60 -13.45 -4.85
N LEU A 342 21.72 -12.74 -4.83
CA LEU A 342 21.91 -11.51 -5.63
C LEU A 342 21.66 -11.76 -7.11
N GLU A 343 22.22 -12.85 -7.64
CA GLU A 343 22.11 -13.24 -9.04
C GLU A 343 20.66 -13.45 -9.48
N ALA A 344 19.81 -14.05 -8.65
CA ALA A 344 18.39 -14.25 -8.96
C ALA A 344 17.67 -12.91 -9.17
N VAL A 345 17.98 -11.92 -8.33
CA VAL A 345 17.42 -10.57 -8.43
C VAL A 345 17.97 -9.83 -9.66
N TRP A 346 19.29 -9.88 -9.85
CA TRP A 346 19.93 -9.22 -10.98
C TRP A 346 19.43 -9.77 -12.33
N ASN A 347 19.30 -11.07 -12.48
CA ASN A 347 18.82 -11.71 -13.70
C ASN A 347 17.42 -11.21 -14.09
N LYS A 348 16.52 -11.05 -13.12
CA LYS A 348 15.18 -10.52 -13.37
C LYS A 348 15.20 -9.01 -13.71
N ILE A 349 16.06 -8.24 -13.05
CA ILE A 349 16.25 -6.82 -13.38
C ILE A 349 16.81 -6.66 -14.78
N ALA A 350 17.86 -7.40 -15.12
CA ALA A 350 18.50 -7.36 -16.43
C ALA A 350 17.51 -7.74 -17.55
N GLU A 351 16.70 -8.78 -17.34
CA GLU A 351 15.64 -9.19 -18.25
C GLU A 351 14.62 -8.06 -18.49
N LYS A 352 14.09 -7.45 -17.42
CA LYS A 352 13.11 -6.35 -17.53
C LYS A 352 13.68 -5.10 -18.21
N LEU A 353 14.98 -4.84 -18.05
CA LEU A 353 15.66 -3.67 -18.62
C LEU A 353 16.34 -3.95 -19.97
N GLY A 354 16.31 -5.20 -20.46
CA GLY A 354 17.00 -5.60 -21.70
C GLY A 354 18.53 -5.51 -21.61
N LEU A 355 19.11 -5.75 -20.43
CA LEU A 355 20.55 -5.69 -20.17
C LEU A 355 21.23 -7.06 -20.32
N ASN A 356 22.55 -7.04 -20.53
CA ASN A 356 23.35 -8.28 -20.45
C ASN A 356 23.35 -8.80 -19.02
N LYS A 357 23.29 -10.14 -18.87
CA LYS A 357 23.20 -10.80 -17.56
C LYS A 357 24.54 -11.00 -16.86
N GLU A 358 25.64 -10.52 -17.43
CA GLU A 358 26.97 -10.59 -16.81
C GLU A 358 27.01 -9.71 -15.56
N THR A 359 27.38 -10.34 -14.43
CA THR A 359 27.52 -9.71 -13.11
C THR A 359 28.93 -9.18 -12.85
#